data_cffb08d4f965b4cb1a697efb6ebcae63
#
_entry.id   cffb08d4f965b4cb1a697efb6ebcae63
#
_cell.length_a   1.000
_cell.length_b   1.000
_cell.length_c   1.000
_cell.angle_alpha   90.00
_cell.angle_beta   90.00
_cell.angle_gamma   90.00
#
_symmetry.space_group_name_H-M   'P 1'
#
loop_
_entity.id
_entity.type
_entity.pdbx_description
1 polymer ?
#
loop_
_entity_poly.entity_id
_entity_poly.type
_entity_poly.pdbx_seq_one_letter_code
_entity_poly.pdbx_strand_id
1 'polypeptide(L)'
;MTARLGARGAVELIRAHDGIVHRCLADFAGREVKHTGDGMMAVFPDSKRGVDCAIRIQREFHHYNQHAQEPIHIRIGLDSGEPIEDSNDLFGTTVQLAARLCAEAEKDQILVSETVAREHGDTFAENLV
;
A
#
# COMPACT_ATOMS: atom_id res chain seq x y z
N MET A 1 -7.65 9.59 -17.10
CA MET A 1 -6.20 9.80 -16.89
C MET A 1 -5.36 9.22 -18.00
N THR A 2 -5.45 7.93 -18.23
CA THR A 2 -4.66 7.26 -19.28
C THR A 2 -4.93 7.81 -20.67
N ALA A 3 -6.19 8.06 -21.01
CA ALA A 3 -6.56 8.62 -22.31
C ALA A 3 -5.94 10.00 -22.55
N ARG A 4 -5.79 10.78 -21.48
CA ARG A 4 -5.23 12.12 -21.55
C ARG A 4 -3.71 12.09 -21.71
N LEU A 5 -3.05 11.14 -21.06
CA LEU A 5 -1.59 11.02 -21.08
C LEU A 5 -1.05 10.22 -22.26
N GLY A 6 -1.88 9.35 -22.81
CA GLY A 6 -1.43 8.41 -23.81
C GLY A 6 -0.59 7.28 -23.20
N ALA A 7 -0.07 6.41 -24.06
CA ALA A 7 0.66 5.22 -23.62
C ALA A 7 1.96 5.56 -22.88
N ARG A 8 2.71 6.55 -23.36
CA ARG A 8 3.97 6.95 -22.73
C ARG A 8 3.74 7.51 -21.33
N GLY A 9 2.74 8.40 -21.18
CA GLY A 9 2.42 8.98 -19.90
C GLY A 9 1.95 7.93 -18.89
N ALA A 10 1.17 6.94 -19.34
CA ALA A 10 0.73 5.86 -18.50
C ALA A 10 1.91 5.01 -17.99
N VAL A 11 2.89 4.71 -18.84
CA VAL A 11 4.08 3.97 -18.46
C VAL A 11 4.89 4.74 -17.43
N GLU A 12 5.08 6.04 -17.64
CA GLU A 12 5.81 6.88 -16.69
C GLU A 12 5.12 6.94 -15.33
N LEU A 13 3.79 6.97 -15.31
CA LEU A 13 3.01 6.97 -14.09
C LEU A 13 3.18 5.67 -13.33
N ILE A 14 3.15 4.54 -14.02
CA ILE A 14 3.37 3.22 -13.43
C ILE A 14 4.78 3.13 -12.84
N ARG A 15 5.78 3.63 -13.56
CA ARG A 15 7.16 3.62 -13.07
C ARG A 15 7.31 4.47 -11.79
N ALA A 16 6.68 5.64 -11.75
CA ALA A 16 6.72 6.48 -10.57
C ALA A 16 6.06 5.78 -9.37
N HIS A 17 4.90 5.18 -9.60
CA HIS A 17 4.19 4.41 -8.58
C HIS A 17 5.07 3.27 -8.05
N ASP A 18 5.56 2.44 -8.94
CA ASP A 18 6.34 1.25 -8.53
C ASP A 18 7.64 1.64 -7.85
N GLY A 19 8.29 2.69 -8.32
CA GLY A 19 9.53 3.17 -7.72
C GLY A 19 9.35 3.61 -6.27
N ILE A 20 8.29 4.36 -6.00
CA ILE A 20 7.98 4.82 -4.65
C ILE A 20 7.64 3.64 -3.74
N VAL A 21 6.76 2.77 -4.20
CA VAL A 21 6.33 1.62 -3.40
C VAL A 21 7.49 0.69 -3.09
N HIS A 22 8.32 0.36 -4.09
CA HIS A 22 9.45 -0.54 -3.88
C HIS A 22 10.49 0.03 -2.91
N ARG A 23 10.77 1.32 -2.96
CA ARG A 23 11.68 1.94 -1.99
C ARG A 23 11.12 1.86 -0.58
N CYS A 24 9.83 2.14 -0.42
CA CYS A 24 9.19 2.05 0.89
C CYS A 24 9.21 0.63 1.42
N LEU A 25 8.89 -0.36 0.58
CA LEU A 25 8.95 -1.76 1.00
C LEU A 25 10.35 -2.13 1.48
N ALA A 26 11.38 -1.75 0.73
CA ALA A 26 12.76 -2.05 1.08
C ALA A 26 13.15 -1.45 2.43
N ASP A 27 12.71 -0.23 2.72
CA ASP A 27 13.04 0.47 3.96
C ASP A 27 12.41 -0.20 5.18
N PHE A 28 11.33 -0.94 5.02
CA PHE A 28 10.60 -1.56 6.12
C PHE A 28 10.58 -3.09 6.06
N ALA A 29 11.50 -3.66 5.31
CA ALA A 29 11.63 -5.12 5.16
C ALA A 29 10.36 -5.76 4.59
N GLY A 30 9.61 -5.03 3.80
CA GLY A 30 8.45 -5.55 3.10
C GLY A 30 8.86 -6.33 1.87
N ARG A 31 8.07 -7.34 1.53
CA ARG A 31 8.31 -8.15 0.36
C ARG A 31 7.07 -8.18 -0.52
N GLU A 32 7.24 -7.80 -1.77
CA GLU A 32 6.17 -7.91 -2.74
C GLU A 32 5.92 -9.37 -3.05
N VAL A 33 4.68 -9.81 -2.94
CA VAL A 33 4.29 -11.18 -3.25
C VAL A 33 3.83 -11.30 -4.69
N LYS A 34 2.93 -10.39 -5.09
CA LYS A 34 2.49 -10.37 -6.48
C LYS A 34 1.84 -9.03 -6.81
N HIS A 35 1.82 -8.71 -8.10
CA HIS A 35 0.98 -7.66 -8.64
C HIS A 35 -0.38 -8.27 -8.98
N THR A 36 -1.43 -7.53 -8.66
CA THR A 36 -2.76 -7.79 -9.18
C THR A 36 -3.04 -6.69 -10.20
N GLY A 37 -3.90 -6.89 -11.18
CA GLY A 37 -4.09 -5.95 -12.28
C GLY A 37 -4.08 -4.47 -11.92
N ASP A 38 -4.56 -4.11 -10.74
CA ASP A 38 -4.67 -2.72 -10.29
C ASP A 38 -4.03 -2.49 -8.92
N GLY A 39 -3.22 -3.43 -8.42
CA GLY A 39 -2.62 -3.28 -7.10
C GLY A 39 -1.46 -4.21 -6.84
N MET A 40 -1.07 -4.26 -5.59
CA MET A 40 0.08 -5.03 -5.14
C MET A 40 -0.24 -5.66 -3.79
N MET A 41 0.23 -6.88 -3.61
CA MET A 41 0.16 -7.58 -2.34
C MET A 41 1.57 -7.72 -1.77
N ALA A 42 1.75 -7.32 -0.52
CA ALA A 42 3.05 -7.38 0.14
C ALA A 42 2.90 -7.91 1.57
N VAL A 43 3.98 -8.47 2.09
CA VAL A 43 4.03 -8.98 3.46
C VAL A 43 5.19 -8.35 4.21
N PHE A 44 5.07 -8.32 5.53
CA PHE A 44 6.08 -7.75 6.43
C PHE A 44 6.38 -8.74 7.55
N PRO A 45 7.59 -8.68 8.14
CA PRO A 45 7.94 -9.56 9.26
C PRO A 45 7.08 -9.34 10.50
N ASP A 46 6.56 -8.12 10.68
CA ASP A 46 5.72 -7.76 11.81
C ASP A 46 4.76 -6.64 11.42
N SER A 47 3.72 -6.47 12.21
CA SER A 47 2.67 -5.50 11.91
C SER A 47 3.16 -4.05 12.02
N LYS A 48 4.11 -3.77 12.89
CA LYS A 48 4.63 -2.41 13.04
C LYS A 48 5.31 -1.92 11.76
N ARG A 49 6.11 -2.77 11.13
CA ARG A 49 6.75 -2.42 9.87
C ARG A 49 5.74 -2.20 8.76
N GLY A 50 4.69 -3.00 8.73
CA GLY A 50 3.61 -2.83 7.77
C GLY A 50 2.91 -1.49 7.94
N VAL A 51 2.60 -1.11 9.18
CA VAL A 51 1.97 0.17 9.49
C VAL A 51 2.89 1.34 9.12
N ASP A 52 4.15 1.28 9.54
CA ASP A 52 5.11 2.34 9.26
C ASP A 52 5.31 2.51 7.75
N CYS A 53 5.37 1.39 7.02
CA CYS A 53 5.50 1.42 5.57
C CYS A 53 4.28 2.06 4.90
N ALA A 54 3.08 1.70 5.33
CA ALA A 54 1.86 2.25 4.77
C ALA A 54 1.80 3.77 4.95
N ILE A 55 2.17 4.25 6.13
CA ILE A 55 2.23 5.68 6.41
C ILE A 55 3.27 6.36 5.51
N ARG A 56 4.44 5.75 5.38
CA ARG A 56 5.50 6.28 4.52
C ARG A 56 5.05 6.34 3.06
N ILE A 57 4.38 5.30 2.58
CA ILE A 57 3.88 5.28 1.20
C ILE A 57 2.95 6.47 0.96
N GLN A 58 1.99 6.69 1.85
CA GLN A 58 1.05 7.80 1.68
C GLN A 58 1.75 9.15 1.72
N ARG A 59 2.73 9.32 2.59
CA ARG A 59 3.51 10.56 2.66
C ARG A 59 4.32 10.80 1.40
N GLU A 60 4.94 9.76 0.87
CA GLU A 60 5.75 9.88 -0.34
C GLU A 60 4.89 10.24 -1.55
N PHE A 61 3.70 9.66 -1.67
CA PHE A 61 2.78 10.02 -2.75
C PHE A 61 2.23 11.44 -2.57
N HIS A 62 1.95 11.83 -1.33
CA HIS A 62 1.52 13.21 -1.06
C HIS A 62 2.59 14.20 -1.53
N HIS A 63 3.84 13.92 -1.20
CA HIS A 63 4.96 14.75 -1.63
C HIS A 63 5.10 14.75 -3.16
N TYR A 64 5.06 13.58 -3.77
CA TYR A 64 5.11 13.45 -5.23
C TYR A 64 4.01 14.27 -5.91
N ASN A 65 2.80 14.20 -5.36
CA ASN A 65 1.63 14.84 -5.96
C ASN A 65 1.69 16.36 -5.93
N GLN A 66 2.49 16.95 -5.06
CA GLN A 66 2.61 18.41 -4.99
C GLN A 66 3.22 19.01 -6.26
N HIS A 67 4.00 18.23 -6.99
CA HIS A 67 4.68 18.70 -8.20
C HIS A 67 4.35 17.91 -9.44
N ALA A 68 3.48 16.90 -9.32
CA ALA A 68 3.14 16.04 -10.44
C ALA A 68 2.05 16.66 -11.31
N GLN A 69 2.15 16.49 -12.62
CA GLN A 69 1.08 16.86 -13.53
C GLN A 69 -0.15 15.98 -13.33
N GLU A 70 0.09 14.67 -13.10
CA GLU A 70 -0.97 13.73 -12.80
C GLU A 70 -0.72 13.15 -11.43
N PRO A 71 -1.55 13.47 -10.44
CA PRO A 71 -1.38 12.91 -9.10
C PRO A 71 -1.72 11.43 -9.06
N ILE A 72 -1.07 10.72 -8.15
CA ILE A 72 -1.32 9.31 -7.91
C ILE A 72 -1.99 9.18 -6.54
N HIS A 73 -3.11 8.49 -6.50
CA HIS A 73 -3.85 8.25 -5.27
C HIS A 73 -3.82 6.77 -4.95
N ILE A 74 -3.48 6.44 -3.72
CA ILE A 74 -3.24 5.07 -3.29
C ILE A 74 -4.27 4.68 -2.23
N ARG A 75 -4.77 3.45 -2.32
CA ARG A 75 -5.60 2.85 -1.29
C ARG A 75 -4.80 1.73 -0.65
N ILE A 76 -4.80 1.66 0.66
CA ILE A 76 -4.05 0.64 1.39
C ILE A 76 -4.96 -0.04 2.39
N GLY A 77 -4.92 -1.37 2.40
CA GLY A 77 -5.60 -2.18 3.40
C GLY A 77 -4.57 -3.01 4.15
N LEU A 78 -4.66 -3.05 5.47
CA LEU A 78 -3.73 -3.77 6.33
C LEU A 78 -4.47 -4.68 7.30
N ASP A 79 -3.99 -5.91 7.41
CA ASP A 79 -4.38 -6.82 8.48
C ASP A 79 -3.13 -7.48 9.05
N SER A 80 -3.23 -7.99 10.25
CA SER A 80 -2.15 -8.67 10.94
C SER A 80 -2.56 -10.10 11.21
N GLY A 81 -1.69 -11.05 10.86
CA GLY A 81 -1.95 -12.47 11.04
C GLY A 81 -0.88 -13.26 10.31
N GLU A 82 -1.07 -14.55 10.25
CA GLU A 82 -0.14 -15.44 9.56
C GLU A 82 -0.79 -15.98 8.29
N PRO A 83 -0.55 -15.36 7.14
CA PRO A 83 -1.09 -15.88 5.89
C PRO A 83 -0.40 -17.19 5.50
N ILE A 84 -1.10 -17.99 4.72
CA ILE A 84 -0.52 -19.20 4.14
C ILE A 84 0.14 -18.80 2.83
N GLU A 85 1.43 -19.07 2.73
CA GLU A 85 2.20 -18.75 1.53
C GLU A 85 2.44 -20.02 0.73
N ASP A 86 2.07 -20.00 -0.55
CA ASP A 86 2.25 -21.14 -1.45
C ASP A 86 2.37 -20.62 -2.89
N SER A 87 3.36 -21.14 -3.61
CA SER A 87 3.56 -20.84 -5.04
C SER A 87 3.59 -19.33 -5.34
N ASN A 88 4.27 -18.56 -4.48
CA ASN A 88 4.40 -17.10 -4.62
C ASN A 88 3.06 -16.36 -4.51
N ASP A 89 2.11 -16.94 -3.79
CA ASP A 89 0.84 -16.30 -3.51
C ASP A 89 0.52 -16.46 -2.02
N LEU A 90 -0.40 -15.66 -1.54
CA LEU A 90 -0.82 -15.68 -0.14
C LEU A 90 -2.28 -16.05 -0.06
N PHE A 91 -2.60 -16.85 0.95
CA PHE A 91 -3.95 -17.33 1.19
C PHE A 91 -4.34 -17.17 2.65
N GLY A 92 -5.62 -17.18 2.94
CA GLY A 92 -6.16 -17.14 4.28
C GLY A 92 -7.02 -15.94 4.56
N THR A 93 -7.62 -15.93 5.73
CA THR A 93 -8.54 -14.85 6.12
C THR A 93 -7.85 -13.50 6.25
N THR A 94 -6.59 -13.50 6.70
CA THR A 94 -5.80 -12.26 6.78
C THR A 94 -5.66 -11.61 5.42
N VAL A 95 -5.37 -12.41 4.40
CA VAL A 95 -5.22 -11.91 3.02
C VAL A 95 -6.55 -11.38 2.50
N GLN A 96 -7.63 -12.13 2.72
CA GLN A 96 -8.96 -11.74 2.27
C GLN A 96 -9.40 -10.43 2.92
N LEU A 97 -9.15 -10.27 4.21
CA LEU A 97 -9.54 -9.05 4.92
C LEU A 97 -8.72 -7.85 4.46
N ALA A 98 -7.41 -8.02 4.28
CA ALA A 98 -6.56 -6.92 3.79
C ALA A 98 -7.03 -6.47 2.40
N ALA A 99 -7.34 -7.40 1.51
CA ALA A 99 -7.82 -7.08 0.17
C ALA A 99 -9.17 -6.34 0.22
N ARG A 100 -10.07 -6.77 1.09
CA ARG A 100 -11.36 -6.13 1.27
C ARG A 100 -11.21 -4.71 1.81
N LEU A 101 -10.35 -4.53 2.79
CA LEU A 101 -10.08 -3.20 3.35
C LEU A 101 -9.52 -2.28 2.28
N CYS A 102 -8.59 -2.78 1.46
CA CYS A 102 -8.05 -2.01 0.35
C CYS A 102 -9.14 -1.59 -0.63
N ALA A 103 -10.04 -2.51 -0.98
CA ALA A 103 -11.12 -2.23 -1.91
C ALA A 103 -12.13 -1.21 -1.36
N GLU A 104 -12.33 -1.20 -0.05
CA GLU A 104 -13.27 -0.27 0.61
C GLU A 104 -12.64 1.07 0.96
N ALA A 105 -11.32 1.17 0.91
CA ALA A 105 -10.63 2.42 1.22
C ALA A 105 -10.92 3.47 0.16
N GLU A 106 -11.00 4.71 0.60
CA GLU A 106 -11.05 5.84 -0.29
C GLU A 106 -9.63 6.21 -0.72
N LYS A 107 -9.50 7.03 -1.75
CA LYS A 107 -8.19 7.44 -2.23
C LYS A 107 -7.40 8.10 -1.10
N ASP A 108 -6.11 7.79 -1.04
CA ASP A 108 -5.17 8.29 -0.03
C ASP A 108 -5.45 7.78 1.39
N GLN A 109 -6.33 6.80 1.53
CA GLN A 109 -6.72 6.26 2.82
C GLN A 109 -6.01 4.94 3.12
N ILE A 110 -5.69 4.74 4.39
CA ILE A 110 -5.24 3.46 4.91
C ILE A 110 -6.36 2.91 5.78
N LEU A 111 -6.96 1.79 5.38
CA LEU A 111 -7.92 1.09 6.22
C LEU A 111 -7.23 -0.08 6.89
N VAL A 112 -7.47 -0.23 8.18
CA VAL A 112 -6.83 -1.28 8.96
C VAL A 112 -7.89 -2.12 9.67
N SER A 113 -7.52 -3.38 9.95
CA SER A 113 -8.38 -4.25 10.74
C SER A 113 -8.42 -3.78 12.19
N GLU A 114 -9.41 -4.29 12.93
CA GLU A 114 -9.50 -4.02 14.36
C GLU A 114 -8.24 -4.43 15.10
N THR A 115 -7.65 -5.55 14.72
CA THR A 115 -6.39 -6.03 15.31
C THR A 115 -5.27 -5.00 15.15
N VAL A 116 -5.08 -4.51 13.94
CA VAL A 116 -4.06 -3.50 13.65
C VAL A 116 -4.37 -2.20 14.40
N ALA A 117 -5.63 -1.80 14.42
CA ALA A 117 -6.04 -0.57 15.11
C ALA A 117 -5.74 -0.64 16.61
N ARG A 118 -5.98 -1.78 17.25
CA ARG A 118 -5.68 -1.97 18.66
C ARG A 118 -4.19 -1.93 18.95
N GLU A 119 -3.38 -2.55 18.10
CA GLU A 119 -1.95 -2.62 18.32
C GLU A 119 -1.23 -1.32 17.98
N HIS A 120 -1.69 -0.57 16.99
CA HIS A 120 -0.94 0.54 16.42
C HIS A 120 -1.74 1.84 16.24
N GLY A 121 -2.89 1.96 16.92
CA GLY A 121 -3.72 3.15 16.80
C GLY A 121 -2.98 4.44 17.14
N ASP A 122 -2.11 4.40 18.14
CA ASP A 122 -1.32 5.56 18.54
C ASP A 122 -0.38 6.02 17.44
N THR A 123 0.22 5.07 16.71
CA THR A 123 1.10 5.41 15.58
C THR A 123 0.34 6.18 14.51
N PHE A 124 -0.87 5.73 14.20
CA PHE A 124 -1.69 6.45 13.21
C PHE A 124 -2.08 7.84 13.71
N ALA A 125 -2.45 7.97 14.98
CA ALA A 125 -2.81 9.26 15.56
C ALA A 125 -1.64 10.24 15.52
N GLU A 126 -0.43 9.78 15.81
CA GLU A 126 0.78 10.60 15.78
C GLU A 126 1.15 11.06 14.37
N ASN A 127 0.68 10.34 13.36
CA ASN A 127 1.07 10.58 11.96
C ASN A 127 -0.07 11.11 11.11
N LEU A 128 -1.12 11.63 11.72
CA LEU A 128 -2.19 12.30 10.98
C LEU A 128 -1.65 13.56 10.32
N VAL A 129 -2.06 13.74 9.09
CA VAL A 129 -1.62 14.88 8.28
C VAL A 129 -2.72 15.91 8.18
#